data_321a00957efc407bb04be310ad4d249d
#
_entry.id   321a00957efc407bb04be310ad4d249d
#
_cell.length_a   1.000
_cell.length_b   1.000
_cell.length_c   1.000
_cell.angle_alpha   90.00
_cell.angle_beta   90.00
_cell.angle_gamma   90.00
#
_symmetry.space_group_name_H-M   'P 1'
#
loop_
_entity.id
_entity.type
_entity.pdbx_description
1 polymer ?
#
loop_
_entity_poly.entity_id
_entity_poly.type
_entity_poly.pdbx_seq_one_letter_code
_entity_poly.pdbx_strand_id
1 'polypeptide(L)'
;MAGLVVGIVALPLAIAFAIAASPGGDAEHTIGPGIGIITAIVAGLIISLFGGSRVQIGGPTGAFIVIIYGVVAKFGLSGLLVATVLAGILLVLMGLFRLGSVIKFIPYPIVVGFTSGIALTIFTTQVKDLLGLTIEGGVPAAFIDKWACYFRNITTLQWDAIIVSVVSIAIIVASARWMKRLPGSLLAIIVTTAVVYFTNQSGLTHIATIGDRFGAITASLPSITAFQLDWAALFTDAEGHFTLTTLNALLPTAFVIAIL
;
A
#
# COMPACT_ATOMS: atom_id res chain seq x y z
N MET A 1 12.52 -5.50 21.48
CA MET A 1 12.18 -6.73 20.74
C MET A 1 10.92 -6.57 19.89
N ALA A 2 9.75 -6.17 20.45
CA ALA A 2 8.51 -6.01 19.68
C ALA A 2 8.65 -5.06 18.49
N GLY A 3 9.28 -3.88 18.67
CA GLY A 3 9.48 -2.91 17.58
C GLY A 3 10.35 -3.45 16.43
N LEU A 4 11.36 -4.27 16.73
CA LEU A 4 12.20 -4.89 15.71
C LEU A 4 11.39 -5.89 14.86
N VAL A 5 10.59 -6.73 15.51
CA VAL A 5 9.70 -7.70 14.81
C VAL A 5 8.70 -6.97 13.93
N VAL A 6 8.08 -5.91 14.45
CA VAL A 6 7.13 -5.09 13.67
C VAL A 6 7.82 -4.40 12.51
N GLY A 7 9.01 -3.82 12.70
CA GLY A 7 9.76 -3.17 11.62
C GLY A 7 10.08 -4.14 10.48
N ILE A 8 10.51 -5.36 10.79
CA ILE A 8 10.81 -6.37 9.78
C ILE A 8 9.54 -6.79 9.00
N VAL A 9 8.39 -6.92 9.68
CA VAL A 9 7.13 -7.29 9.02
C VAL A 9 6.53 -6.11 8.25
N ALA A 10 6.70 -4.89 8.73
CA ALA A 10 6.17 -3.69 8.10
C ALA A 10 6.87 -3.35 6.78
N LEU A 11 8.16 -3.66 6.62
CA LEU A 11 8.91 -3.34 5.40
C LEU A 11 8.30 -3.96 4.13
N PRO A 12 8.14 -5.29 4.02
CA PRO A 12 7.54 -5.89 2.83
C PRO A 12 6.08 -5.46 2.63
N LEU A 13 5.36 -5.21 3.71
CA LEU A 13 3.98 -4.74 3.64
C LEU A 13 3.90 -3.30 3.09
N ALA A 14 4.81 -2.42 3.49
CA ALA A 14 4.92 -1.06 2.97
C ALA A 14 5.24 -1.05 1.48
N ILE A 15 6.15 -1.91 1.03
CA ILE A 15 6.47 -2.09 -0.39
C ILE A 15 5.25 -2.58 -1.16
N ALA A 16 4.60 -3.65 -0.68
CA ALA A 16 3.45 -4.24 -1.35
C ALA A 16 2.29 -3.24 -1.50
N PHE A 17 2.02 -2.45 -0.47
CA PHE A 17 0.94 -1.46 -0.52
C PHE A 17 1.28 -0.26 -1.39
N ALA A 18 2.53 0.20 -1.40
CA ALA A 18 2.96 1.24 -2.32
C ALA A 18 2.77 0.80 -3.79
N ILE A 19 3.19 -0.43 -4.11
CA ILE A 19 2.99 -1.01 -5.44
C ILE A 19 1.50 -1.16 -5.77
N ALA A 20 0.71 -1.71 -4.83
CA ALA A 20 -0.73 -1.93 -5.04
C ALA A 20 -1.53 -0.63 -5.16
N ALA A 21 -1.04 0.46 -4.59
CA ALA A 21 -1.64 1.79 -4.68
C ALA A 21 -1.21 2.57 -5.94
N SER A 22 -0.29 2.01 -6.74
CA SER A 22 0.19 2.63 -7.99
C SER A 22 -0.65 2.21 -9.17
N PRO A 23 -1.28 3.15 -9.91
CA PRO A 23 -1.98 2.84 -11.15
C PRO A 23 -1.06 2.28 -12.24
N GLY A 24 0.22 2.64 -12.20
CA GLY A 24 1.19 2.36 -13.27
C GLY A 24 1.13 3.42 -14.37
N GLY A 25 2.11 3.39 -15.26
CA GLY A 25 2.27 4.38 -16.31
C GLY A 25 3.47 5.29 -16.05
N ASP A 26 3.28 6.59 -16.09
CA ASP A 26 4.32 7.58 -15.90
C ASP A 26 4.82 7.66 -14.44
N ALA A 27 6.00 8.25 -14.24
CA ALA A 27 6.62 8.40 -12.93
C ALA A 27 5.74 9.19 -11.93
N GLU A 28 4.92 10.11 -12.43
CA GLU A 28 3.98 10.92 -11.63
C GLU A 28 2.83 10.08 -11.04
N HIS A 29 2.45 8.98 -11.72
CA HIS A 29 1.37 8.08 -11.30
C HIS A 29 1.88 6.79 -10.67
N THR A 30 3.18 6.70 -10.39
CA THR A 30 3.79 5.50 -9.81
C THR A 30 4.37 5.78 -8.43
N ILE A 31 3.85 5.11 -7.41
CA ILE A 31 4.42 5.10 -6.07
C ILE A 31 5.47 3.99 -6.02
N GLY A 32 6.74 4.36 -6.10
CA GLY A 32 7.81 3.36 -6.03
C GLY A 32 7.92 2.70 -4.64
N PRO A 33 8.50 1.50 -4.56
CA PRO A 33 8.69 0.78 -3.29
C PRO A 33 9.47 1.59 -2.25
N GLY A 34 10.41 2.43 -2.68
CA GLY A 34 11.18 3.32 -1.81
C GLY A 34 10.31 4.33 -1.05
N ILE A 35 9.33 4.94 -1.72
CA ILE A 35 8.38 5.89 -1.10
C ILE A 35 7.57 5.18 -0.01
N GLY A 36 7.12 3.94 -0.25
CA GLY A 36 6.42 3.14 0.74
C GLY A 36 7.24 2.89 2.00
N ILE A 37 8.50 2.50 1.84
CA ILE A 37 9.43 2.25 2.97
C ILE A 37 9.62 3.53 3.79
N ILE A 38 9.90 4.66 3.14
CA ILE A 38 10.17 5.92 3.84
C ILE A 38 8.94 6.42 4.54
N THR A 39 7.78 6.35 3.89
CA THR A 39 6.52 6.71 4.52
C THR A 39 6.28 5.87 5.77
N ALA A 40 6.52 4.56 5.72
CA ALA A 40 6.38 3.68 6.88
C ALA A 40 7.34 4.04 8.01
N ILE A 41 8.59 4.38 7.69
CA ILE A 41 9.61 4.78 8.70
C ILE A 41 9.23 6.11 9.34
N VAL A 42 8.96 7.14 8.53
CA VAL A 42 8.69 8.50 9.02
C VAL A 42 7.36 8.55 9.78
N ALA A 43 6.29 8.01 9.18
CA ALA A 43 4.99 7.98 9.82
C ALA A 43 5.00 7.12 11.09
N GLY A 44 5.63 5.94 11.05
CA GLY A 44 5.77 5.06 12.22
C GLY A 44 6.54 5.74 13.36
N LEU A 45 7.61 6.48 13.06
CA LEU A 45 8.37 7.25 14.03
C LEU A 45 7.52 8.37 14.65
N ILE A 46 6.87 9.19 13.83
CA ILE A 46 6.04 10.32 14.29
C ILE A 46 4.87 9.82 15.14
N ILE A 47 4.16 8.79 14.70
CA ILE A 47 3.03 8.21 15.44
C ILE A 47 3.50 7.60 16.77
N SER A 48 4.67 6.95 16.79
CA SER A 48 5.22 6.38 18.02
C SER A 48 5.67 7.44 19.02
N LEU A 49 6.17 8.57 18.56
CA LEU A 49 6.64 9.69 19.42
C LEU A 49 5.47 10.52 19.96
N PHE A 50 4.48 10.81 19.14
CA PHE A 50 3.39 11.73 19.48
C PHE A 50 2.06 11.04 19.74
N GLY A 51 1.97 9.73 19.52
CA GLY A 51 0.75 8.96 19.75
C GLY A 51 0.36 8.87 21.22
N GLY A 52 -0.92 8.92 21.51
CA GLY A 52 -1.46 8.83 22.86
C GLY A 52 -1.53 7.40 23.43
N SER A 53 -1.26 6.37 22.63
CA SER A 53 -1.34 4.96 23.03
C SER A 53 0.05 4.33 23.10
N ARG A 54 0.32 3.61 24.20
CA ARG A 54 1.59 2.87 24.38
C ARG A 54 1.61 1.51 23.67
N VAL A 55 0.48 1.05 23.16
CA VAL A 55 0.30 -0.28 22.55
C VAL A 55 -0.15 -0.20 21.11
N GLN A 56 -0.15 0.99 20.50
CA GLN A 56 -0.51 1.22 19.11
C GLN A 56 0.73 1.44 18.26
N ILE A 57 0.72 0.88 17.06
CA ILE A 57 1.74 1.09 16.03
C ILE A 57 1.05 1.65 14.81
N GLY A 58 1.52 2.79 14.31
CA GLY A 58 1.13 3.30 13.00
C GLY A 58 1.89 2.57 11.90
N GLY A 59 1.19 2.20 10.85
CA GLY A 59 1.82 1.49 9.75
C GLY A 59 0.94 1.43 8.51
N PRO A 60 1.47 0.88 7.40
CA PRO A 60 0.72 0.76 6.16
C PRO A 60 -0.52 -0.11 6.36
N THR A 61 -1.65 0.34 5.82
CA THR A 61 -2.92 -0.37 5.90
C THR A 61 -3.55 -0.57 4.53
N GLY A 62 -4.07 -1.77 4.28
CA GLY A 62 -4.75 -2.10 3.04
C GLY A 62 -6.06 -1.34 2.81
N ALA A 63 -6.66 -0.78 3.87
CA ALA A 63 -7.88 0.01 3.78
C ALA A 63 -7.75 1.21 2.83
N PHE A 64 -6.58 1.83 2.80
CA PHE A 64 -6.33 3.02 1.99
C PHE A 64 -5.95 2.73 0.54
N ILE A 65 -5.60 1.50 0.16
CA ILE A 65 -5.11 1.17 -1.19
C ILE A 65 -6.06 1.69 -2.27
N VAL A 66 -7.35 1.41 -2.14
CA VAL A 66 -8.35 1.78 -3.16
C VAL A 66 -8.49 3.29 -3.27
N ILE A 67 -8.47 3.99 -2.12
CA ILE A 67 -8.61 5.45 -2.07
C ILE A 67 -7.37 6.11 -2.67
N ILE A 68 -6.19 5.68 -2.22
CA ILE A 68 -4.91 6.21 -2.72
C ILE A 68 -4.77 5.95 -4.21
N TYR A 69 -5.07 4.73 -4.67
CA TYR A 69 -5.07 4.38 -6.09
C TYR A 69 -5.96 5.33 -6.90
N GLY A 70 -7.19 5.59 -6.42
CA GLY A 70 -8.13 6.50 -7.09
C GLY A 70 -7.65 7.95 -7.14
N VAL A 71 -6.97 8.42 -6.09
CA VAL A 71 -6.38 9.78 -6.05
C VAL A 71 -5.20 9.88 -6.99
N VAL A 72 -4.27 8.92 -6.91
CA VAL A 72 -3.06 8.92 -7.76
C VAL A 72 -3.43 8.79 -9.23
N ALA A 73 -4.44 7.98 -9.58
CA ALA A 73 -4.91 7.81 -10.94
C ALA A 73 -5.52 9.10 -11.55
N LYS A 74 -6.10 9.97 -10.71
CA LYS A 74 -6.77 11.20 -11.17
C LYS A 74 -5.94 12.46 -11.01
N PHE A 75 -5.15 12.56 -9.96
CA PHE A 75 -4.48 13.78 -9.54
C PHE A 75 -2.97 13.60 -9.36
N GLY A 76 -2.44 12.41 -9.69
CA GLY A 76 -1.03 12.10 -9.51
C GLY A 76 -0.59 12.05 -8.05
N LEU A 77 0.72 11.97 -7.86
CA LEU A 77 1.35 11.94 -6.54
C LEU A 77 1.17 13.29 -5.81
N SER A 78 1.22 14.40 -6.53
CA SER A 78 1.01 15.74 -5.99
C SER A 78 -0.39 15.89 -5.39
N GLY A 79 -1.43 15.37 -6.05
CA GLY A 79 -2.80 15.36 -5.53
C GLY A 79 -2.93 14.52 -4.25
N LEU A 80 -2.22 13.39 -4.17
CA LEU A 80 -2.18 12.56 -2.98
C LEU A 80 -1.56 13.29 -1.79
N LEU A 81 -0.46 14.02 -2.00
CA LEU A 81 0.20 14.79 -0.95
C LEU A 81 -0.72 15.87 -0.40
N VAL A 82 -1.42 16.61 -1.25
CA VAL A 82 -2.38 17.63 -0.83
C VAL A 82 -3.56 17.01 -0.08
N ALA A 83 -4.12 15.92 -0.59
CA ALA A 83 -5.20 15.20 0.10
C ALA A 83 -4.78 14.72 1.49
N THR A 84 -3.53 14.25 1.62
CA THR A 84 -2.96 13.81 2.91
C THR A 84 -2.78 14.98 3.89
N VAL A 85 -2.27 16.13 3.42
CA VAL A 85 -2.14 17.34 4.25
C VAL A 85 -3.51 17.83 4.72
N LEU A 86 -4.50 17.88 3.81
CA LEU A 86 -5.88 18.25 4.15
C LEU A 86 -6.49 17.29 5.17
N ALA A 87 -6.29 15.99 4.99
CA ALA A 87 -6.74 14.98 5.95
C ALA A 87 -6.06 15.17 7.31
N GLY A 88 -4.77 15.50 7.33
CA GLY A 88 -4.05 15.83 8.56
C GLY A 88 -4.63 17.05 9.29
N ILE A 89 -4.95 18.11 8.55
CA ILE A 89 -5.61 19.30 9.12
C ILE A 89 -7.00 18.94 9.70
N LEU A 90 -7.78 18.15 8.94
CA LEU A 90 -9.09 17.68 9.42
C LEU A 90 -8.96 16.84 10.69
N LEU A 91 -7.98 15.95 10.77
CA LEU A 91 -7.70 15.14 11.97
C LEU A 91 -7.34 16.00 13.18
N VAL A 92 -6.52 17.04 12.99
CA VAL A 92 -6.19 18.00 14.07
C VAL A 92 -7.45 18.72 14.55
N LEU A 93 -8.30 19.19 13.64
CA LEU A 93 -9.56 19.83 13.98
C LEU A 93 -10.50 18.85 14.71
N MET A 94 -10.63 17.62 14.22
CA MET A 94 -11.43 16.58 14.87
C MET A 94 -10.91 16.26 16.28
N GLY A 95 -9.59 16.26 16.47
CA GLY A 95 -8.95 16.08 17.77
C GLY A 95 -9.27 17.24 18.72
N LEU A 96 -9.17 18.49 18.25
CA LEU A 96 -9.49 19.69 19.02
C LEU A 96 -10.94 19.73 19.48
N PHE A 97 -11.87 19.35 18.61
CA PHE A 97 -13.30 19.24 18.92
C PHE A 97 -13.67 17.94 19.68
N ARG A 98 -12.68 17.10 20.02
CA ARG A 98 -12.87 15.81 20.72
C ARG A 98 -13.88 14.87 20.01
N LEU A 99 -13.92 14.93 18.68
CA LEU A 99 -14.84 14.12 17.87
C LEU A 99 -14.51 12.62 17.90
N GLY A 100 -13.35 12.21 18.41
CA GLY A 100 -13.01 10.80 18.65
C GLY A 100 -14.04 10.05 19.51
N SER A 101 -14.81 10.77 20.35
CA SER A 101 -15.91 10.17 21.12
C SER A 101 -17.10 9.72 20.26
N VAL A 102 -17.23 10.26 19.03
CA VAL A 102 -18.30 9.91 18.09
C VAL A 102 -18.15 8.47 17.60
N ILE A 103 -16.93 7.92 17.61
CA ILE A 103 -16.66 6.52 17.23
C ILE A 103 -17.49 5.53 18.06
N LYS A 104 -17.82 5.88 19.31
CA LYS A 104 -18.65 5.04 20.19
C LYS A 104 -20.06 4.81 19.65
N PHE A 105 -20.54 5.67 18.75
CA PHE A 105 -21.86 5.58 18.14
C PHE A 105 -21.88 4.77 16.84
N ILE A 106 -20.71 4.32 16.36
CA ILE A 106 -20.64 3.46 15.16
C ILE A 106 -21.12 2.06 15.52
N PRO A 107 -22.22 1.57 14.92
CA PRO A 107 -22.72 0.23 15.17
C PRO A 107 -21.71 -0.84 14.76
N TYR A 108 -21.55 -1.86 15.59
CA TYR A 108 -20.65 -2.99 15.35
C TYR A 108 -20.79 -3.64 13.96
N PRO A 109 -22.00 -3.83 13.39
CA PRO A 109 -22.15 -4.38 12.04
C PRO A 109 -21.46 -3.57 10.94
N ILE A 110 -21.39 -2.24 11.08
CA ILE A 110 -20.69 -1.37 10.12
C ILE A 110 -19.19 -1.67 10.17
N VAL A 111 -18.61 -1.79 11.37
CA VAL A 111 -17.18 -2.11 11.54
C VAL A 111 -16.85 -3.48 10.94
N VAL A 112 -17.70 -4.47 11.17
CA VAL A 112 -17.50 -5.82 10.61
C VAL A 112 -17.63 -5.80 9.08
N GLY A 113 -18.65 -5.14 8.54
CA GLY A 113 -18.84 -5.01 7.09
C GLY A 113 -17.65 -4.31 6.42
N PHE A 114 -17.20 -3.21 7.01
CA PHE A 114 -16.04 -2.47 6.53
C PHE A 114 -14.77 -3.33 6.53
N THR A 115 -14.48 -3.99 7.66
CA THR A 115 -13.29 -4.85 7.77
C THR A 115 -13.32 -6.03 6.79
N SER A 116 -14.50 -6.64 6.60
CA SER A 116 -14.69 -7.72 5.63
C SER A 116 -14.51 -7.23 4.20
N GLY A 117 -15.00 -6.04 3.87
CA GLY A 117 -14.81 -5.41 2.58
C GLY A 117 -13.34 -5.12 2.27
N ILE A 118 -12.60 -4.63 3.27
CA ILE A 118 -11.14 -4.43 3.16
C ILE A 118 -10.43 -5.76 2.89
N ALA A 119 -10.75 -6.80 3.67
CA ALA A 119 -10.14 -8.12 3.52
C ALA A 119 -10.36 -8.68 2.11
N LEU A 120 -11.59 -8.57 1.58
CA LEU A 120 -11.92 -8.98 0.23
C LEU A 120 -11.16 -8.16 -0.84
N THR A 121 -11.03 -6.87 -0.64
CA THR A 121 -10.29 -5.98 -1.54
C THR A 121 -8.80 -6.33 -1.57
N ILE A 122 -8.19 -6.52 -0.40
CA ILE A 122 -6.79 -6.94 -0.29
C ILE A 122 -6.58 -8.29 -0.96
N PHE A 123 -7.42 -9.28 -0.65
CA PHE A 123 -7.36 -10.58 -1.30
C PHE A 123 -7.42 -10.45 -2.82
N THR A 124 -8.37 -9.68 -3.35
CA THR A 124 -8.51 -9.47 -4.79
C THR A 124 -7.26 -8.84 -5.41
N THR A 125 -6.62 -7.89 -4.74
CA THR A 125 -5.38 -7.28 -5.26
C THR A 125 -4.21 -8.26 -5.32
N GLN A 126 -4.17 -9.25 -4.42
CA GLN A 126 -3.10 -10.24 -4.35
C GLN A 126 -3.26 -11.40 -5.35
N VAL A 127 -4.45 -11.58 -5.93
CA VAL A 127 -4.71 -12.68 -6.88
C VAL A 127 -3.79 -12.61 -8.10
N LYS A 128 -3.51 -11.40 -8.62
CA LYS A 128 -2.59 -11.20 -9.74
C LYS A 128 -1.20 -11.78 -9.43
N ASP A 129 -0.63 -11.41 -8.29
CA ASP A 129 0.72 -11.81 -7.92
C ASP A 129 0.77 -13.28 -7.49
N LEU A 130 -0.28 -13.79 -6.84
CA LEU A 130 -0.41 -15.19 -6.46
C LEU A 130 -0.41 -16.12 -7.69
N LEU A 131 -1.11 -15.71 -8.74
CA LEU A 131 -1.19 -16.47 -10.00
C LEU A 131 -0.08 -16.11 -10.99
N GLY A 132 0.73 -15.09 -10.71
CA GLY A 132 1.79 -14.60 -11.58
C GLY A 132 1.24 -14.03 -12.90
N LEU A 133 0.05 -13.41 -12.91
CA LEU A 133 -0.58 -12.91 -14.13
C LEU A 133 0.18 -11.71 -14.69
N THR A 134 0.46 -11.77 -15.99
CA THR A 134 1.01 -10.64 -16.75
C THR A 134 -0.15 -9.86 -17.35
N ILE A 135 -0.31 -8.59 -16.91
CA ILE A 135 -1.41 -7.72 -17.36
C ILE A 135 -0.80 -6.47 -17.95
N GLU A 136 -0.97 -6.28 -19.24
CA GLU A 136 -0.56 -5.08 -19.97
C GLU A 136 -1.58 -3.95 -19.72
N GLY A 137 -1.11 -2.71 -19.54
CA GLY A 137 -1.97 -1.54 -19.35
C GLY A 137 -2.49 -1.31 -17.93
N GLY A 138 -2.03 -2.11 -16.95
CA GLY A 138 -2.42 -1.94 -15.55
C GLY A 138 -3.71 -2.66 -15.16
N VAL A 139 -3.99 -2.72 -13.85
CA VAL A 139 -5.17 -3.40 -13.30
C VAL A 139 -6.26 -2.37 -13.01
N PRO A 140 -7.51 -2.54 -13.47
CA PRO A 140 -8.60 -1.61 -13.17
C PRO A 140 -8.83 -1.41 -11.66
N ALA A 141 -9.24 -0.21 -11.26
CA ALA A 141 -9.54 0.09 -9.86
C ALA A 141 -10.84 -0.57 -9.39
N ALA A 142 -11.87 -0.64 -10.26
CA ALA A 142 -13.17 -1.18 -9.91
C ALA A 142 -13.11 -2.70 -9.69
N PHE A 143 -13.81 -3.18 -8.67
CA PHE A 143 -13.77 -4.57 -8.22
C PHE A 143 -14.18 -5.56 -9.32
N ILE A 144 -15.28 -5.30 -10.01
CA ILE A 144 -15.82 -6.19 -11.06
C ILE A 144 -14.89 -6.21 -12.27
N ASP A 145 -14.41 -5.03 -12.71
CA ASP A 145 -13.52 -4.93 -13.86
C ASP A 145 -12.16 -5.59 -13.57
N LYS A 146 -11.72 -5.56 -12.33
CA LYS A 146 -10.51 -6.24 -11.85
C LYS A 146 -10.64 -7.75 -12.04
N TRP A 147 -11.71 -8.35 -11.59
CA TRP A 147 -11.97 -9.77 -11.78
C TRP A 147 -12.12 -10.15 -13.26
N ALA A 148 -12.85 -9.33 -14.04
CA ALA A 148 -12.95 -9.52 -15.49
C ALA A 148 -11.56 -9.47 -16.16
N CYS A 149 -10.69 -8.56 -15.73
CA CYS A 149 -9.32 -8.46 -16.21
C CYS A 149 -8.51 -9.72 -15.87
N TYR A 150 -8.64 -10.26 -14.66
CA TYR A 150 -7.95 -11.50 -14.26
C TYR A 150 -8.41 -12.70 -15.06
N PHE A 151 -9.72 -12.86 -15.29
CA PHE A 151 -10.26 -13.95 -16.11
C PHE A 151 -9.81 -13.85 -17.57
N ARG A 152 -9.72 -12.65 -18.14
CA ARG A 152 -9.21 -12.45 -19.51
C ARG A 152 -7.73 -12.82 -19.64
N ASN A 153 -6.94 -12.59 -18.62
CA ASN A 153 -5.51 -12.84 -18.60
C ASN A 153 -5.13 -14.18 -17.91
N ILE A 154 -6.07 -15.06 -17.66
CA ILE A 154 -5.81 -16.33 -16.97
C ILE A 154 -4.82 -17.23 -17.73
N THR A 155 -4.72 -17.07 -19.05
CA THR A 155 -3.79 -17.81 -19.90
C THR A 155 -2.32 -17.41 -19.67
N THR A 156 -2.05 -16.26 -19.04
CA THR A 156 -0.69 -15.80 -18.71
C THR A 156 -0.18 -16.32 -17.36
N LEU A 157 -0.91 -17.25 -16.75
CA LEU A 157 -0.62 -17.86 -15.46
C LEU A 157 0.79 -18.46 -15.42
N GLN A 158 1.55 -18.14 -14.36
CA GLN A 158 2.90 -18.66 -14.15
C GLN A 158 2.92 -19.68 -13.01
N TRP A 159 3.20 -20.94 -13.35
CA TRP A 159 3.25 -22.03 -12.39
C TRP A 159 4.30 -21.82 -11.29
N ASP A 160 5.44 -21.22 -11.63
CA ASP A 160 6.51 -20.93 -10.70
C ASP A 160 6.05 -19.97 -9.57
N ALA A 161 5.28 -18.93 -9.93
CA ALA A 161 4.71 -18.00 -8.98
C ALA A 161 3.69 -18.67 -8.05
N ILE A 162 2.86 -19.57 -8.59
CA ILE A 162 1.88 -20.32 -7.80
C ILE A 162 2.59 -21.25 -6.80
N ILE A 163 3.61 -21.97 -7.24
CA ILE A 163 4.37 -22.88 -6.37
C ILE A 163 4.99 -22.09 -5.20
N VAL A 164 5.64 -20.96 -5.49
CA VAL A 164 6.23 -20.11 -4.46
C VAL A 164 5.17 -19.57 -3.51
N SER A 165 4.01 -19.15 -4.04
CA SER A 165 2.90 -18.65 -3.22
C SER A 165 2.34 -19.73 -2.30
N VAL A 166 2.11 -20.94 -2.82
CA VAL A 166 1.60 -22.09 -2.03
C VAL A 166 2.62 -22.50 -0.97
N VAL A 167 3.91 -22.57 -1.31
CA VAL A 167 4.99 -22.88 -0.37
C VAL A 167 5.07 -21.81 0.72
N SER A 168 4.96 -20.52 0.36
CA SER A 168 4.95 -19.41 1.32
C SER A 168 3.79 -19.54 2.31
N ILE A 169 2.58 -19.82 1.83
CA ILE A 169 1.41 -20.04 2.68
C ILE A 169 1.63 -21.26 3.59
N ALA A 170 2.14 -22.35 3.07
CA ALA A 170 2.44 -23.56 3.85
C ALA A 170 3.44 -23.28 4.98
N ILE A 171 4.50 -22.50 4.70
CA ILE A 171 5.50 -22.09 5.71
C ILE A 171 4.82 -21.24 6.79
N ILE A 172 3.97 -20.28 6.43
CA ILE A 172 3.26 -19.41 7.38
C ILE A 172 2.38 -20.25 8.29
N VAL A 173 1.58 -21.16 7.73
CA VAL A 173 0.67 -22.04 8.50
C VAL A 173 1.45 -22.98 9.39
N ALA A 174 2.49 -23.62 8.88
CA ALA A 174 3.35 -24.51 9.66
C ALA A 174 4.06 -23.77 10.79
N SER A 175 4.61 -22.58 10.51
CA SER A 175 5.27 -21.73 11.50
C SER A 175 4.31 -21.32 12.63
N ALA A 176 3.08 -20.95 12.30
CA ALA A 176 2.06 -20.60 13.31
C ALA A 176 1.75 -21.76 14.26
N ARG A 177 1.85 -23.01 13.78
CA ARG A 177 1.58 -24.20 14.59
C ARG A 177 2.79 -24.65 15.41
N TRP A 178 4.00 -24.56 14.86
CA TRP A 178 5.20 -25.16 15.48
C TRP A 178 6.14 -24.13 16.11
N MET A 179 6.20 -22.90 15.57
CA MET A 179 7.15 -21.88 15.99
C MET A 179 6.47 -20.61 16.48
N LYS A 180 5.73 -20.68 17.57
CA LYS A 180 4.93 -19.55 18.13
C LYS A 180 5.73 -18.29 18.47
N ARG A 181 7.06 -18.35 18.52
CA ARG A 181 7.93 -17.23 18.87
C ARG A 181 8.41 -16.41 17.66
N LEU A 182 8.35 -16.96 16.46
CA LEU A 182 8.78 -16.28 15.24
C LEU A 182 7.57 -15.94 14.37
N PRO A 183 7.50 -14.70 13.81
CA PRO A 183 6.45 -14.37 12.87
C PRO A 183 6.61 -15.21 11.60
N GLY A 184 5.57 -16.00 11.29
CA GLY A 184 5.59 -16.91 10.14
C GLY A 184 5.81 -16.22 8.80
N SER A 185 5.33 -14.99 8.65
CA SER A 185 5.56 -14.16 7.47
C SER A 185 7.05 -13.84 7.25
N LEU A 186 7.78 -13.55 8.33
CA LEU A 186 9.22 -13.31 8.25
C LEU A 186 9.97 -14.55 7.78
N LEU A 187 9.64 -15.71 8.37
CA LEU A 187 10.25 -16.97 7.99
C LEU A 187 9.96 -17.32 6.52
N ALA A 188 8.72 -17.14 6.08
CA ALA A 188 8.33 -17.35 4.70
C ALA A 188 9.14 -16.46 3.74
N ILE A 189 9.25 -15.16 4.03
CA ILE A 189 10.02 -14.23 3.19
C ILE A 189 11.48 -14.67 3.08
N ILE A 190 12.15 -14.98 4.20
CA ILE A 190 13.55 -15.37 4.19
C ILE A 190 13.76 -16.66 3.39
N VAL A 191 12.94 -17.69 3.67
CA VAL A 191 13.08 -18.99 3.01
C VAL A 191 12.76 -18.90 1.53
N THR A 192 11.64 -18.27 1.16
CA THR A 192 11.24 -18.18 -0.26
C THR A 192 12.17 -17.29 -1.06
N THR A 193 12.67 -16.18 -0.49
CA THR A 193 13.67 -15.33 -1.15
C THR A 193 14.96 -16.11 -1.40
N ALA A 194 15.46 -16.87 -0.43
CA ALA A 194 16.64 -17.69 -0.61
C ALA A 194 16.42 -18.75 -1.70
N VAL A 195 15.30 -19.46 -1.66
CA VAL A 195 14.96 -20.50 -2.67
C VAL A 195 14.88 -19.88 -4.07
N VAL A 196 14.12 -18.78 -4.23
CA VAL A 196 13.95 -18.10 -5.52
C VAL A 196 15.29 -17.57 -6.04
N TYR A 197 16.14 -17.02 -5.16
CA TYR A 197 17.48 -16.57 -5.54
C TYR A 197 18.31 -17.70 -6.13
N PHE A 198 18.40 -18.85 -5.46
CA PHE A 198 19.18 -19.99 -5.94
C PHE A 198 18.57 -20.65 -7.19
N THR A 199 17.25 -20.75 -7.29
CA THR A 199 16.57 -21.34 -8.46
C THR A 199 16.66 -20.45 -9.69
N ASN A 200 16.55 -19.13 -9.55
CA ASN A 200 16.78 -18.20 -10.65
C ASN A 200 18.24 -18.22 -11.12
N GLN A 201 19.20 -18.29 -10.18
CA GLN A 201 20.62 -18.34 -10.54
C GLN A 201 21.00 -19.64 -11.25
N SER A 202 20.35 -20.76 -10.93
CA SER A 202 20.55 -22.04 -11.61
C SER A 202 19.76 -22.18 -12.94
N GLY A 203 18.99 -21.15 -13.32
CA GLY A 203 18.17 -21.16 -14.55
C GLY A 203 16.95 -22.09 -14.51
N LEU A 204 16.60 -22.60 -13.32
CA LEU A 204 15.44 -23.50 -13.15
C LEU A 204 14.11 -22.75 -13.14
N THR A 205 14.11 -21.49 -12.71
CA THR A 205 12.94 -20.61 -12.65
C THR A 205 13.27 -19.22 -13.15
N HIS A 206 12.26 -18.47 -13.59
CA HIS A 206 12.35 -17.07 -13.99
C HIS A 206 11.31 -16.23 -13.26
N ILE A 207 11.36 -16.25 -11.93
CA ILE A 207 10.43 -15.49 -11.09
C ILE A 207 10.94 -14.08 -10.98
N ALA A 208 10.15 -13.10 -11.46
CA ALA A 208 10.49 -11.69 -11.37
C ALA A 208 10.52 -11.25 -9.90
N THR A 209 11.66 -10.73 -9.48
CA THR A 209 11.83 -10.13 -8.14
C THR A 209 11.45 -8.65 -8.15
N ILE A 210 11.31 -8.06 -6.95
CA ILE A 210 11.09 -6.62 -6.82
C ILE A 210 12.22 -5.83 -7.49
N GLY A 211 13.47 -6.33 -7.37
CA GLY A 211 14.62 -5.72 -8.03
C GLY A 211 14.53 -5.72 -9.56
N ASP A 212 13.99 -6.79 -10.15
CA ASP A 212 13.81 -6.89 -11.60
C ASP A 212 12.73 -5.93 -12.12
N ARG A 213 11.67 -5.69 -11.32
CA ARG A 213 10.55 -4.82 -11.73
C ARG A 213 10.80 -3.33 -11.47
N PHE A 214 11.47 -2.99 -10.37
CA PHE A 214 11.62 -1.61 -9.91
C PHE A 214 13.08 -1.12 -9.88
N GLY A 215 14.02 -1.98 -10.30
CA GLY A 215 15.44 -1.71 -10.17
C GLY A 215 15.95 -1.82 -8.73
N ALA A 216 17.20 -1.43 -8.52
CA ALA A 216 17.77 -1.43 -7.19
C ALA A 216 17.06 -0.41 -6.30
N ILE A 217 16.50 -0.86 -5.18
CA ILE A 217 15.97 0.03 -4.15
C ILE A 217 17.17 0.78 -3.57
N THR A 218 17.33 2.04 -3.95
CA THR A 218 18.41 2.88 -3.45
C THR A 218 18.24 3.08 -1.95
N ALA A 219 19.29 2.83 -1.19
CA ALA A 219 19.32 3.06 0.26
C ALA A 219 19.41 4.56 0.62
N SER A 220 19.38 5.44 -0.36
CA SER A 220 19.35 6.89 -0.15
C SER A 220 17.97 7.30 0.38
N LEU A 221 17.96 8.01 1.51
CA LEU A 221 16.78 8.74 1.94
C LEU A 221 16.36 9.66 0.79
N PRO A 222 15.06 9.72 0.41
CA PRO A 222 14.64 10.68 -0.58
C PRO A 222 15.01 12.05 -0.06
N SER A 223 15.68 12.81 -0.89
CA SER A 223 15.87 14.23 -0.61
C SER A 223 14.47 14.88 -0.55
N ILE A 224 14.30 15.85 0.33
CA ILE A 224 13.06 16.67 0.41
C ILE A 224 12.74 17.26 -0.96
N THR A 225 13.75 17.48 -1.81
CA THR A 225 13.63 17.91 -3.20
C THR A 225 13.01 16.87 -4.14
N ALA A 226 12.99 15.57 -3.77
CA ALA A 226 12.27 14.56 -4.56
C ALA A 226 10.73 14.69 -4.43
N PHE A 227 10.26 15.38 -3.40
CA PHE A 227 8.89 15.85 -3.27
C PHE A 227 8.78 17.26 -3.89
N GLN A 228 9.09 17.40 -5.18
CA GLN A 228 8.75 18.61 -5.90
C GLN A 228 7.23 18.65 -6.04
N LEU A 229 6.57 19.20 -5.00
CA LEU A 229 5.17 19.57 -5.12
C LEU A 229 5.13 20.73 -6.10
N ASP A 230 4.58 20.48 -7.24
CA ASP A 230 4.17 21.56 -8.14
C ASP A 230 2.88 22.19 -7.57
N TRP A 231 3.05 23.05 -6.58
CA TRP A 231 1.94 23.78 -5.96
C TRP A 231 1.19 24.60 -7.03
N ALA A 232 1.90 25.09 -8.04
CA ALA A 232 1.30 25.85 -9.11
C ALA A 232 0.29 24.98 -9.88
N ALA A 233 0.69 23.79 -10.31
CA ALA A 233 -0.21 22.87 -11.02
C ALA A 233 -1.46 22.45 -10.24
N LEU A 234 -1.40 22.48 -8.90
CA LEU A 234 -2.54 22.13 -8.03
C LEU A 234 -3.53 23.28 -7.83
N PHE A 235 -3.06 24.50 -7.93
CA PHE A 235 -3.87 25.71 -7.65
C PHE A 235 -4.07 26.60 -8.85
N THR A 236 -3.55 26.22 -10.03
CA THR A 236 -3.76 26.94 -11.27
C THR A 236 -4.50 26.07 -12.27
N ASP A 237 -5.37 26.68 -13.07
CA ASP A 237 -5.97 26.05 -14.24
C ASP A 237 -4.98 26.03 -15.43
N ALA A 238 -5.41 25.48 -16.57
CA ALA A 238 -4.60 25.43 -17.79
C ALA A 238 -4.21 26.83 -18.32
N GLU A 239 -4.87 27.87 -17.84
CA GLU A 239 -4.64 29.27 -18.21
C GLU A 239 -3.79 30.02 -17.17
N GLY A 240 -3.34 29.33 -16.10
CA GLY A 240 -2.49 29.89 -15.06
C GLY A 240 -3.23 30.72 -14.00
N HIS A 241 -4.57 30.66 -13.95
CA HIS A 241 -5.36 31.35 -12.93
C HIS A 241 -5.49 30.49 -11.68
N PHE A 242 -5.41 31.11 -10.49
CA PHE A 242 -5.63 30.44 -9.22
C PHE A 242 -7.07 29.92 -9.15
N THR A 243 -7.22 28.59 -9.02
CA THR A 243 -8.53 27.96 -8.91
C THR A 243 -8.58 26.98 -7.75
N LEU A 244 -9.70 26.97 -7.04
CA LEU A 244 -9.97 26.04 -5.93
C LEU A 244 -10.66 24.76 -6.41
N THR A 245 -10.79 24.55 -7.72
CA THR A 245 -11.53 23.39 -8.27
C THR A 245 -10.89 22.07 -7.87
N THR A 246 -9.58 21.97 -7.95
CA THR A 246 -8.82 20.78 -7.53
C THR A 246 -8.94 20.56 -6.02
N LEU A 247 -8.84 21.63 -5.23
CA LEU A 247 -9.01 21.56 -3.78
C LEU A 247 -10.42 21.06 -3.41
N ASN A 248 -11.46 21.61 -4.03
CA ASN A 248 -12.83 21.17 -3.82
C ASN A 248 -13.04 19.71 -4.25
N ALA A 249 -12.38 19.25 -5.28
CA ALA A 249 -12.43 17.85 -5.72
C ALA A 249 -11.68 16.89 -4.77
N LEU A 250 -10.64 17.37 -4.08
CA LEU A 250 -9.87 16.59 -3.12
C LEU A 250 -10.48 16.59 -1.70
N LEU A 251 -11.28 17.59 -1.34
CA LEU A 251 -11.91 17.70 -0.01
C LEU A 251 -12.70 16.45 0.41
N PRO A 252 -13.60 15.88 -0.43
CA PRO A 252 -14.32 14.66 -0.07
C PRO A 252 -13.38 13.49 0.19
N THR A 253 -12.33 13.36 -0.60
CA THR A 253 -11.33 12.31 -0.44
C THR A 253 -10.51 12.51 0.83
N ALA A 254 -10.08 13.75 1.12
CA ALA A 254 -9.38 14.09 2.36
C ALA A 254 -10.24 13.80 3.60
N PHE A 255 -11.55 14.06 3.52
CA PHE A 255 -12.49 13.75 4.58
C PHE A 255 -12.64 12.24 4.80
N VAL A 256 -12.71 11.45 3.73
CA VAL A 256 -12.72 9.98 3.82
C VAL A 256 -11.43 9.47 4.43
N ILE A 257 -10.26 9.99 4.02
CA ILE A 257 -8.96 9.64 4.61
C ILE A 257 -8.90 9.99 6.11
N ALA A 258 -9.49 11.12 6.51
CA ALA A 258 -9.48 11.55 7.91
C ALA A 258 -10.41 10.73 8.80
N ILE A 259 -11.50 10.17 8.27
CA ILE A 259 -12.45 9.34 9.04
C ILE A 259 -11.98 7.90 9.15
N LEU A 260 -11.35 7.35 8.13
CA LEU A 260 -10.79 6.00 8.10
C LEU A 260 -9.57 5.88 8.98
#